data_c186914127b82409cef92de4c55c3def
#
_entry.id   c186914127b82409cef92de4c55c3def
#
_cell.length_a   1.000
_cell.length_b   1.000
_cell.length_c   1.000
_cell.angle_alpha   90.00
_cell.angle_beta   90.00
_cell.angle_gamma   90.00
#
_symmetry.space_group_name_H-M   'P 1'
#
loop_
_entity.id
_entity.type
_entity.pdbx_description
1 polymer ?
#
loop_
_entity_poly.entity_id
_entity_poly.type
_entity_poly.pdbx_seq_one_letter_code
_entity_poly.pdbx_strand_id
1 'polypeptide(L)'
;LAVALSIGVQVMVRSDLAGAGVIFTLDPESGFPGVVVVSAAWGLGETVVSGRTDPDEYTVFKPSLNGPALDPVIDIRIGAKRQKAVYGEHELTRTVDTTTAERARRVLSDIEVRLLAAWAAAVEEHYGYPMDLEWAKDGVTGELALVQARPETVQSRRRATTLRRCRLTAEPGRSLVEGIAVGEAIGEGPAVVLDSPVELDRFPTGGVLVTGITDPDWEPLMKRAAAVVTDHGGRTSHAAIVSRELGVPAVVGTGRATEALYDGVDATVSCAEGARGHVYAGLLPYEEEETDLSGLPATRTRVMLNLADPSASFRWWRLPADGVGLARLEFIVAHQVKIHPMALLHPERLDRHDRRAVGQLTEGYPDRGQYFVDRLAFGVARIAASRWPEPVVVRTSDFKTNEYARLLGGRPFEPAEANPMIGWRGASRYYSDGYREGFALECRALRRVRDEMGLTNVIVMIPFCRTTEEADRVLDGMAEQGLHRGEHGLKVYVMAEIPSNIILAEDFAERFDGFSIGSNDLTQLTLGVDRDSELLADVFDETDPAVARSVRSLIARAHSAGRPVGLCGQRPSDDPSFTEFLVRTGIDSISVAPDSFASVKQHVYAAESHANGDGA
;
A
#
# COMPACT_ATOMS: atom_id res chain seq x y z
N LEU A 1 24.20 -37.39 20.14
CA LEU A 1 24.04 -36.78 18.79
C LEU A 1 25.45 -36.39 18.28
N ALA A 2 25.92 -37.03 17.20
CA ALA A 2 27.14 -36.59 16.52
C ALA A 2 26.74 -35.35 15.64
N VAL A 3 27.20 -34.17 16.02
CA VAL A 3 27.03 -32.96 15.24
C VAL A 3 28.26 -32.81 14.37
N ALA A 4 28.08 -32.79 13.03
CA ALA A 4 29.12 -32.46 12.09
C ALA A 4 29.01 -30.98 11.72
N LEU A 5 30.12 -30.25 11.88
CA LEU A 5 30.23 -28.86 11.49
C LEU A 5 31.05 -28.78 10.21
N SER A 6 30.52 -28.13 9.18
CA SER A 6 31.28 -27.81 7.97
C SER A 6 31.76 -26.36 8.05
N ILE A 7 32.99 -26.11 7.58
CA ILE A 7 33.59 -24.77 7.54
C ILE A 7 33.82 -24.41 6.05
N GLY A 8 33.22 -23.29 5.62
CA GLY A 8 33.48 -22.69 4.32
C GLY A 8 34.41 -21.50 4.46
N VAL A 9 35.37 -21.38 3.56
CA VAL A 9 36.27 -20.20 3.45
C VAL A 9 35.93 -19.49 2.16
N GLN A 10 35.53 -18.20 2.27
CA GLN A 10 35.12 -17.37 1.17
C GLN A 10 36.10 -16.20 0.97
N VAL A 11 36.11 -15.64 -0.23
CA VAL A 11 36.84 -14.40 -0.51
C VAL A 11 36.12 -13.25 0.19
N MET A 12 36.90 -12.39 0.86
CA MET A 12 36.38 -11.21 1.54
C MET A 12 35.93 -10.16 0.52
N VAL A 13 34.65 -9.76 0.61
CA VAL A 13 34.10 -8.65 -0.20
C VAL A 13 34.31 -7.34 0.56
N ARG A 14 34.95 -6.34 -0.07
CA ARG A 14 35.27 -5.04 0.54
C ARG A 14 34.07 -4.11 0.57
N SER A 15 32.99 -4.55 1.19
CA SER A 15 31.76 -3.75 1.32
C SER A 15 31.91 -2.56 2.26
N ASP A 16 32.92 -2.56 3.12
CA ASP A 16 33.31 -1.40 3.94
C ASP A 16 33.55 -0.12 3.11
N LEU A 17 33.94 -0.29 1.84
CA LEU A 17 34.17 0.80 0.87
C LEU A 17 32.96 1.08 -0.03
N ALA A 18 31.91 0.27 0.04
CA ALA A 18 30.70 0.39 -0.77
C ALA A 18 29.44 0.17 0.07
N GLY A 19 28.77 -0.98 -0.05
CA GLY A 19 27.56 -1.27 0.67
C GLY A 19 27.22 -2.76 0.72
N ALA A 20 26.30 -3.11 1.60
CA ALA A 20 25.78 -4.45 1.79
C ALA A 20 24.31 -4.42 2.23
N GLY A 21 23.67 -5.59 2.25
CA GLY A 21 22.30 -5.68 2.72
C GLY A 21 21.71 -7.09 2.64
N VAL A 22 20.40 -7.15 2.78
CA VAL A 22 19.63 -8.41 2.75
C VAL A 22 18.60 -8.39 1.63
N ILE A 23 18.21 -9.58 1.18
CA ILE A 23 17.18 -9.76 0.15
C ILE A 23 16.20 -10.82 0.62
N PHE A 24 14.91 -10.51 0.55
CA PHE A 24 13.84 -11.49 0.74
C PHE A 24 13.16 -11.77 -0.60
N THR A 25 12.91 -13.04 -0.92
CA THR A 25 12.21 -13.40 -2.15
C THR A 25 10.68 -13.40 -2.00
N LEU A 26 10.18 -12.77 -0.95
CA LEU A 26 8.78 -12.44 -0.71
C LEU A 26 8.72 -11.13 0.09
N ASP A 27 7.52 -10.56 0.26
CA ASP A 27 7.34 -9.47 1.22
C ASP A 27 7.41 -10.00 2.65
N PRO A 28 8.40 -9.60 3.46
CA PRO A 28 8.63 -10.20 4.78
C PRO A 28 7.51 -9.90 5.79
N GLU A 29 6.66 -8.89 5.54
CA GLU A 29 5.53 -8.56 6.41
C GLU A 29 4.31 -9.41 6.11
N SER A 30 3.87 -9.45 4.85
CA SER A 30 2.62 -10.08 4.44
C SER A 30 2.81 -11.51 3.91
N GLY A 31 4.04 -11.89 3.57
CA GLY A 31 4.34 -13.13 2.87
C GLY A 31 3.90 -13.14 1.39
N PHE A 32 3.66 -11.96 0.80
CA PHE A 32 3.30 -11.87 -0.62
C PHE A 32 4.45 -12.38 -1.51
N PRO A 33 4.24 -13.46 -2.29
CA PRO A 33 5.32 -14.12 -3.02
C PRO A 33 5.70 -13.43 -4.33
N GLY A 34 4.90 -12.45 -4.80
CA GLY A 34 5.07 -11.81 -6.11
C GLY A 34 6.21 -10.80 -6.19
N VAL A 35 6.96 -10.57 -5.09
CA VAL A 35 8.01 -9.56 -5.03
C VAL A 35 9.33 -10.12 -4.49
N VAL A 36 10.41 -9.39 -4.81
CA VAL A 36 11.70 -9.45 -4.12
C VAL A 36 11.89 -8.13 -3.39
N VAL A 37 12.26 -8.17 -2.12
CA VAL A 37 12.56 -6.98 -1.30
C VAL A 37 14.07 -6.93 -1.06
N VAL A 38 14.72 -5.86 -1.53
CA VAL A 38 16.17 -5.64 -1.37
C VAL A 38 16.41 -4.50 -0.42
N SER A 39 17.12 -4.74 0.68
CA SER A 39 17.60 -3.70 1.58
C SER A 39 19.06 -3.38 1.31
N ALA A 40 19.47 -2.11 1.47
CA ALA A 40 20.81 -1.65 1.18
C ALA A 40 21.28 -0.55 2.14
N ALA A 41 22.48 -0.70 2.70
CA ALA A 41 23.14 0.34 3.48
C ALA A 41 24.62 0.44 3.11
N TRP A 42 25.22 1.58 3.47
CA TRP A 42 26.65 1.80 3.30
C TRP A 42 27.44 0.95 4.31
N GLY A 43 28.60 0.46 3.88
CA GLY A 43 29.54 -0.28 4.72
C GLY A 43 29.24 -1.77 4.82
N LEU A 44 29.74 -2.40 5.89
CA LEU A 44 29.57 -3.82 6.17
C LEU A 44 28.12 -4.14 6.53
N GLY A 45 27.64 -5.32 6.16
CA GLY A 45 26.26 -5.78 6.37
C GLY A 45 25.82 -5.87 7.85
N GLU A 46 26.75 -5.90 8.78
CA GLU A 46 26.51 -5.98 10.22
C GLU A 46 25.49 -4.92 10.72
N THR A 47 25.59 -3.68 10.21
CA THR A 47 24.67 -2.59 10.60
C THR A 47 23.25 -2.76 10.09
N VAL A 48 23.04 -3.46 8.97
CA VAL A 48 21.72 -3.79 8.44
C VAL A 48 21.08 -4.91 9.24
N VAL A 49 21.82 -6.00 9.42
CA VAL A 49 21.33 -7.19 10.14
C VAL A 49 21.06 -6.88 11.61
N SER A 50 21.92 -6.10 12.27
CA SER A 50 21.70 -5.68 13.67
C SER A 50 20.66 -4.56 13.83
N GLY A 51 20.18 -3.95 12.71
CA GLY A 51 19.19 -2.85 12.76
C GLY A 51 19.73 -1.51 13.26
N ARG A 52 21.05 -1.35 13.33
CA ARG A 52 21.68 -0.08 13.73
C ARG A 52 21.54 1.04 12.72
N THR A 53 21.16 0.70 11.49
CA THR A 53 20.92 1.67 10.42
C THR A 53 19.55 1.43 9.79
N ASP A 54 18.90 2.51 9.34
CA ASP A 54 17.69 2.45 8.54
C ASP A 54 18.12 2.43 7.05
N PRO A 55 18.02 1.26 6.37
CA PRO A 55 18.54 1.08 5.01
C PRO A 55 17.60 1.66 3.94
N ASP A 56 18.12 1.82 2.72
CA ASP A 56 17.27 1.92 1.53
C ASP A 56 16.56 0.59 1.32
N GLU A 57 15.31 0.64 0.85
CA GLU A 57 14.50 -0.55 0.55
C GLU A 57 13.92 -0.42 -0.85
N TYR A 58 14.05 -1.49 -1.62
CA TYR A 58 13.56 -1.59 -3.00
C TYR A 58 12.63 -2.78 -3.10
N THR A 59 11.40 -2.55 -3.57
CA THR A 59 10.44 -3.62 -3.86
C THR A 59 10.42 -3.89 -5.36
N VAL A 60 10.76 -5.10 -5.75
CA VAL A 60 10.90 -5.52 -7.15
C VAL A 60 9.83 -6.54 -7.49
N PHE A 61 9.03 -6.29 -8.52
CA PHE A 61 7.97 -7.19 -8.95
C PHE A 61 8.52 -8.30 -9.84
N LYS A 62 8.44 -9.55 -9.38
CA LYS A 62 9.04 -10.71 -10.05
C LYS A 62 8.59 -10.92 -11.49
N PRO A 63 7.28 -10.85 -11.84
CA PRO A 63 6.84 -11.04 -13.21
C PRO A 63 7.48 -10.09 -14.23
N SER A 64 7.80 -8.84 -13.81
CA SER A 64 8.44 -7.85 -14.68
C SER A 64 9.94 -8.05 -14.86
N LEU A 65 10.61 -8.90 -14.05
CA LEU A 65 12.03 -9.21 -14.20
C LEU A 65 12.34 -9.87 -15.55
N ASN A 66 11.41 -10.67 -16.08
CA ASN A 66 11.58 -11.40 -17.32
C ASN A 66 11.47 -10.51 -18.58
N GLY A 67 10.96 -9.28 -18.45
CA GLY A 67 10.85 -8.32 -19.55
C GLY A 67 12.08 -7.40 -19.61
N PRO A 68 12.99 -7.54 -20.59
CA PRO A 68 14.24 -6.76 -20.61
C PRO A 68 14.03 -5.24 -20.73
N ALA A 69 12.89 -4.83 -21.27
CA ALA A 69 12.51 -3.42 -21.42
C ALA A 69 11.67 -2.87 -20.26
N LEU A 70 11.25 -3.70 -19.29
CA LEU A 70 10.42 -3.28 -18.18
C LEU A 70 11.26 -2.79 -17.00
N ASP A 71 10.74 -1.82 -16.24
CA ASP A 71 11.25 -1.42 -14.94
C ASP A 71 10.54 -2.26 -13.86
N PRO A 72 11.20 -3.27 -13.27
CA PRO A 72 10.55 -4.14 -12.29
C PRO A 72 10.44 -3.52 -10.89
N VAL A 73 11.02 -2.34 -10.66
CA VAL A 73 11.01 -1.67 -9.36
C VAL A 73 9.69 -0.95 -9.14
N ILE A 74 8.89 -1.44 -8.21
CA ILE A 74 7.54 -0.93 -7.93
C ILE A 74 7.44 -0.09 -6.65
N ASP A 75 8.51 -0.01 -5.86
CA ASP A 75 8.62 0.91 -4.72
C ASP A 75 10.07 1.15 -4.33
N ILE A 76 10.37 2.37 -3.90
CA ILE A 76 11.69 2.76 -3.38
C ILE A 76 11.50 3.63 -2.14
N ARG A 77 12.05 3.16 -1.02
CA ARG A 77 12.13 3.90 0.22
C ARG A 77 13.60 4.22 0.53
N ILE A 78 13.94 5.48 0.61
CA ILE A 78 15.28 5.92 1.00
C ILE A 78 15.36 5.97 2.52
N GLY A 79 16.27 5.20 3.09
CA GLY A 79 16.52 5.15 4.52
C GLY A 79 17.40 6.30 5.00
N ALA A 80 17.39 6.54 6.30
CA ALA A 80 18.21 7.60 6.90
C ALA A 80 19.72 7.28 6.87
N LYS A 81 20.11 6.03 6.87
CA LYS A 81 21.50 5.52 6.75
C LYS A 81 22.53 6.31 7.58
N ARG A 82 22.18 6.63 8.82
CA ARG A 82 22.98 7.55 9.66
C ARG A 82 24.39 7.03 9.97
N GLN A 83 24.55 5.72 10.05
CA GLN A 83 25.78 5.04 10.44
C GLN A 83 26.15 3.93 9.46
N LYS A 84 27.43 3.63 9.38
CA LYS A 84 27.99 2.50 8.62
C LYS A 84 29.12 1.85 9.42
N ALA A 85 29.29 0.52 9.30
CA ALA A 85 30.42 -0.20 9.82
C ALA A 85 31.54 -0.27 8.77
N VAL A 86 32.75 -0.04 9.19
CA VAL A 86 33.97 -0.14 8.36
C VAL A 86 35.07 -0.88 9.14
N TYR A 87 36.08 -1.40 8.44
CA TYR A 87 37.23 -1.99 9.13
C TYR A 87 38.02 -0.92 9.92
N GLY A 88 38.45 -1.28 11.11
CA GLY A 88 39.31 -0.46 11.94
C GLY A 88 40.80 -0.74 11.71
N GLU A 89 41.66 0.19 12.11
CA GLU A 89 43.12 -0.03 12.06
C GLU A 89 43.61 -0.93 13.20
N HIS A 90 42.96 -0.86 14.35
CA HIS A 90 43.32 -1.60 15.59
C HIS A 90 42.20 -2.50 16.10
N GLU A 91 40.96 -2.31 15.60
CA GLU A 91 39.76 -3.06 15.90
C GLU A 91 39.33 -3.80 14.64
N LEU A 92 38.60 -4.91 14.79
CA LEU A 92 38.09 -5.67 13.62
C LEU A 92 37.14 -4.78 12.80
N THR A 93 36.19 -4.14 13.44
CA THR A 93 35.23 -3.22 12.83
C THR A 93 34.97 -2.02 13.73
N ARG A 94 34.62 -0.88 13.15
CA ARG A 94 34.17 0.32 13.86
C ARG A 94 32.97 0.96 13.17
N THR A 95 32.04 1.50 13.96
CA THR A 95 30.90 2.27 13.44
C THR A 95 31.30 3.74 13.28
N VAL A 96 30.97 4.31 12.11
CA VAL A 96 31.20 5.72 11.80
C VAL A 96 29.93 6.36 11.25
N ASP A 97 29.74 7.66 11.47
CA ASP A 97 28.63 8.40 10.88
C ASP A 97 28.82 8.54 9.37
N THR A 98 27.70 8.44 8.65
CA THR A 98 27.67 8.71 7.21
C THR A 98 27.64 10.21 6.95
N THR A 99 28.19 10.62 5.81
CA THR A 99 28.11 12.01 5.35
C THR A 99 26.69 12.36 4.89
N THR A 100 26.35 13.66 4.86
CA THR A 100 25.07 14.12 4.31
C THR A 100 24.86 13.65 2.87
N ALA A 101 25.91 13.61 2.05
CA ALA A 101 25.85 13.13 0.68
C ALA A 101 25.52 11.63 0.59
N GLU A 102 26.08 10.79 1.47
CA GLU A 102 25.76 9.35 1.54
C GLU A 102 24.32 9.12 1.98
N ARG A 103 23.80 9.90 2.94
CA ARG A 103 22.41 9.80 3.41
C ARG A 103 21.41 10.11 2.30
N ALA A 104 21.68 11.15 1.52
CA ALA A 104 20.80 11.59 0.43
C ALA A 104 20.85 10.68 -0.80
N ARG A 105 21.95 9.93 -1.00
CA ARG A 105 22.17 9.10 -2.18
C ARG A 105 21.68 7.68 -1.97
N ARG A 106 21.08 7.08 -3.01
CA ARG A 106 20.76 5.65 -3.06
C ARG A 106 22.05 4.82 -3.02
N VAL A 107 22.03 3.73 -2.28
CA VAL A 107 23.17 2.79 -2.18
C VAL A 107 23.34 2.00 -3.46
N LEU A 108 22.22 1.59 -4.07
CA LEU A 108 22.19 0.80 -5.32
C LEU A 108 21.60 1.62 -6.47
N SER A 109 22.14 1.40 -7.66
CA SER A 109 21.52 1.83 -8.93
C SER A 109 20.41 0.88 -9.34
N ASP A 110 19.53 1.31 -10.27
CA ASP A 110 18.42 0.49 -10.78
C ASP A 110 18.91 -0.82 -11.43
N ILE A 111 20.06 -0.77 -12.11
CA ILE A 111 20.68 -1.95 -12.72
C ILE A 111 21.12 -2.96 -11.64
N GLU A 112 21.72 -2.47 -10.56
CA GLU A 112 22.16 -3.33 -9.45
C GLU A 112 20.99 -3.94 -8.69
N VAL A 113 19.93 -3.16 -8.43
CA VAL A 113 18.70 -3.66 -7.81
C VAL A 113 18.09 -4.77 -8.65
N ARG A 114 17.95 -4.54 -9.96
CA ARG A 114 17.43 -5.54 -10.90
C ARG A 114 18.28 -6.81 -10.92
N LEU A 115 19.60 -6.69 -10.94
CA LEU A 115 20.52 -7.81 -10.95
C LEU A 115 20.40 -8.66 -9.67
N LEU A 116 20.41 -8.01 -8.51
CA LEU A 116 20.23 -8.69 -7.22
C LEU A 116 18.89 -9.40 -7.13
N ALA A 117 17.81 -8.75 -7.57
CA ALA A 117 16.48 -9.35 -7.59
C ALA A 117 16.38 -10.55 -8.56
N ALA A 118 17.03 -10.47 -9.72
CA ALA A 118 17.10 -11.59 -10.67
C ALA A 118 17.89 -12.78 -10.09
N TRP A 119 19.00 -12.54 -9.40
CA TRP A 119 19.74 -13.60 -8.71
C TRP A 119 18.91 -14.23 -7.60
N ALA A 120 18.22 -13.41 -6.79
CA ALA A 120 17.38 -13.89 -5.70
C ALA A 120 16.23 -14.77 -6.24
N ALA A 121 15.58 -14.36 -7.31
CA ALA A 121 14.54 -15.16 -7.97
C ALA A 121 15.09 -16.50 -8.51
N ALA A 122 16.30 -16.50 -9.10
CA ALA A 122 16.96 -17.72 -9.57
C ALA A 122 17.33 -18.67 -8.41
N VAL A 123 17.74 -18.13 -7.26
CA VAL A 123 18.04 -18.93 -6.06
C VAL A 123 16.74 -19.53 -5.51
N GLU A 124 15.65 -18.76 -5.43
CA GLU A 124 14.34 -19.28 -5.01
C GLU A 124 13.85 -20.39 -5.94
N GLU A 125 13.96 -20.21 -7.25
CA GLU A 125 13.58 -21.21 -8.23
C GLU A 125 14.41 -22.50 -8.07
N HIS A 126 15.71 -22.36 -7.82
CA HIS A 126 16.62 -23.49 -7.62
C HIS A 126 16.25 -24.32 -6.39
N TYR A 127 15.92 -23.67 -5.27
CA TYR A 127 15.58 -24.37 -4.02
C TYR A 127 14.09 -24.74 -3.92
N GLY A 128 13.21 -24.08 -4.66
CA GLY A 128 11.76 -24.34 -4.69
C GLY A 128 10.99 -23.80 -3.49
N TYR A 129 11.56 -22.86 -2.73
CA TYR A 129 10.92 -22.17 -1.61
C TYR A 129 11.48 -20.76 -1.41
N PRO A 130 10.75 -19.86 -0.72
CA PRO A 130 11.21 -18.51 -0.46
C PRO A 130 12.53 -18.47 0.32
N MET A 131 13.38 -17.52 -0.05
CA MET A 131 14.74 -17.39 0.46
C MET A 131 14.98 -16.04 1.14
N ASP A 132 15.88 -16.07 2.12
CA ASP A 132 16.51 -14.94 2.77
C ASP A 132 18.00 -14.96 2.40
N LEU A 133 18.48 -13.88 1.77
CA LEU A 133 19.82 -13.79 1.20
C LEU A 133 20.55 -12.58 1.76
N GLU A 134 21.87 -12.71 1.93
CA GLU A 134 22.74 -11.57 2.18
C GLU A 134 23.59 -11.27 0.94
N TRP A 135 23.78 -10.00 0.65
CA TRP A 135 24.58 -9.52 -0.47
C TRP A 135 25.59 -8.46 -0.02
N ALA A 136 26.68 -8.34 -0.78
CA ALA A 136 27.69 -7.34 -0.58
C ALA A 136 28.22 -6.82 -1.92
N LYS A 137 28.61 -5.53 -1.97
CA LYS A 137 29.27 -4.89 -3.10
C LYS A 137 30.73 -4.62 -2.76
N ASP A 138 31.63 -5.06 -3.60
CA ASP A 138 33.05 -4.77 -3.44
C ASP A 138 33.36 -3.31 -3.86
N GLY A 139 33.87 -2.51 -2.95
CA GLY A 139 34.20 -1.11 -3.22
C GLY A 139 35.46 -0.91 -4.05
N VAL A 140 36.24 -1.95 -4.31
CA VAL A 140 37.44 -1.90 -5.15
C VAL A 140 37.12 -2.29 -6.59
N THR A 141 36.40 -3.40 -6.79
CA THR A 141 36.04 -3.91 -8.14
C THR A 141 34.68 -3.38 -8.62
N GLY A 142 33.79 -3.00 -7.70
CA GLY A 142 32.41 -2.64 -8.01
C GLY A 142 31.49 -3.85 -8.20
N GLU A 143 32.00 -5.08 -8.04
CA GLU A 143 31.23 -6.31 -8.24
C GLU A 143 30.29 -6.58 -7.07
N LEU A 144 29.10 -7.15 -7.38
CA LEU A 144 28.13 -7.64 -6.42
C LEU A 144 28.38 -9.13 -6.14
N ALA A 145 28.13 -9.55 -4.91
CA ALA A 145 28.20 -10.95 -4.51
C ALA A 145 27.03 -11.31 -3.58
N LEU A 146 26.49 -12.52 -3.69
CA LEU A 146 25.67 -13.15 -2.67
C LEU A 146 26.62 -13.84 -1.67
N VAL A 147 26.50 -13.49 -0.38
CA VAL A 147 27.42 -13.97 0.65
C VAL A 147 26.77 -15.03 1.55
N GLN A 148 25.44 -15.05 1.64
CA GLN A 148 24.68 -16.05 2.37
C GLN A 148 23.33 -16.31 1.69
N ALA A 149 22.83 -17.55 1.81
CA ALA A 149 21.48 -17.94 1.41
C ALA A 149 20.90 -18.91 2.45
N ARG A 150 19.68 -18.63 2.91
CA ARG A 150 18.93 -19.50 3.82
C ARG A 150 17.44 -19.53 3.49
N PRO A 151 16.71 -20.61 3.84
CA PRO A 151 15.27 -20.63 3.68
C PRO A 151 14.59 -19.54 4.51
N GLU A 152 13.59 -18.86 3.91
CA GLU A 152 12.67 -18.04 4.68
C GLU A 152 11.74 -18.97 5.49
N THR A 153 11.66 -18.79 6.81
CA THR A 153 10.98 -19.74 7.71
C THR A 153 9.80 -19.16 8.46
N VAL A 154 9.51 -17.87 8.31
CA VAL A 154 8.45 -17.16 9.03
C VAL A 154 7.15 -17.17 8.26
N GLN A 155 7.13 -16.54 7.11
CA GLN A 155 5.94 -16.37 6.30
C GLN A 155 5.60 -17.63 5.49
N SER A 156 6.62 -18.38 5.05
CA SER A 156 6.45 -19.63 4.29
C SER A 156 5.74 -20.74 5.08
N ARG A 157 5.79 -20.68 6.41
CA ARG A 157 5.09 -21.66 7.30
C ARG A 157 3.63 -21.28 7.59
N ARG A 158 3.21 -20.05 7.32
CA ARG A 158 1.82 -19.62 7.53
C ARG A 158 0.90 -20.27 6.50
N ARG A 159 -0.23 -20.81 6.94
CA ARG A 159 -1.23 -21.39 6.02
C ARG A 159 -1.78 -20.28 5.13
N ALA A 160 -1.69 -20.47 3.81
CA ALA A 160 -2.20 -19.50 2.82
C ALA A 160 -3.73 -19.30 2.89
N THR A 161 -4.43 -20.26 3.48
CA THR A 161 -5.92 -20.31 3.54
C THR A 161 -6.51 -19.68 4.80
N THR A 162 -5.68 -19.16 5.72
CA THR A 162 -6.18 -18.57 6.97
C THR A 162 -5.79 -17.11 7.04
N LEU A 163 -6.75 -16.25 7.27
CA LEU A 163 -6.55 -14.83 7.54
C LEU A 163 -6.77 -14.58 9.04
N ARG A 164 -5.72 -14.11 9.73
CA ARG A 164 -5.83 -13.61 11.11
C ARG A 164 -5.92 -12.11 11.09
N ARG A 165 -6.79 -11.58 11.91
CA ARG A 165 -7.02 -10.16 12.04
C ARG A 165 -7.16 -9.77 13.50
N CYS A 166 -6.41 -8.74 13.90
CA CYS A 166 -6.60 -8.08 15.18
C CYS A 166 -7.23 -6.70 14.94
N ARG A 167 -8.15 -6.30 15.80
CA ARG A 167 -8.79 -4.98 15.74
C ARG A 167 -9.03 -4.45 17.14
N LEU A 168 -8.64 -3.19 17.37
CA LEU A 168 -9.06 -2.47 18.58
C LEU A 168 -10.58 -2.30 18.55
N THR A 169 -11.25 -2.62 19.66
CA THR A 169 -12.71 -2.49 19.80
C THR A 169 -13.12 -1.18 20.47
N ALA A 170 -12.16 -0.44 21.02
CA ALA A 170 -12.35 0.91 21.53
C ALA A 170 -11.61 1.93 20.65
N GLU A 171 -12.11 3.16 20.57
CA GLU A 171 -11.37 4.25 19.93
C GLU A 171 -10.07 4.50 20.71
N PRO A 172 -8.89 4.34 20.08
CA PRO A 172 -7.64 4.60 20.76
C PRO A 172 -7.49 6.11 21.00
N GLY A 173 -6.96 6.47 22.14
CA GLY A 173 -6.52 7.83 22.43
C GLY A 173 -5.34 8.24 21.54
N ARG A 174 -4.70 9.35 21.88
CA ARG A 174 -3.48 9.78 21.19
C ARG A 174 -2.37 8.77 21.38
N SER A 175 -1.71 8.36 20.28
CA SER A 175 -0.53 7.50 20.33
C SER A 175 0.61 8.17 21.12
N LEU A 176 1.26 7.42 22.00
CA LEU A 176 2.44 7.85 22.75
C LEU A 176 3.66 7.94 21.82
N VAL A 177 3.87 6.90 21.04
CA VAL A 177 4.90 6.82 20.00
C VAL A 177 4.39 6.04 18.79
N GLU A 178 4.98 6.31 17.64
CA GLU A 178 4.71 5.65 16.38
C GLU A 178 6.02 5.17 15.76
N GLY A 179 5.96 4.08 15.01
CA GLY A 179 7.10 3.52 14.30
C GLY A 179 6.66 2.64 13.13
N ILE A 180 7.55 1.78 12.68
CA ILE A 180 7.26 0.79 11.64
C ILE A 180 6.58 -0.41 12.32
N ALA A 181 5.40 -0.79 11.83
CA ALA A 181 4.71 -2.00 12.28
C ALA A 181 5.45 -3.27 11.80
N VAL A 182 5.62 -4.22 12.70
CA VAL A 182 6.17 -5.54 12.43
C VAL A 182 5.15 -6.58 12.85
N GLY A 183 4.65 -7.34 11.90
CA GLY A 183 3.50 -8.22 12.07
C GLY A 183 2.17 -7.46 11.96
N GLU A 184 1.08 -8.13 12.37
CA GLU A 184 -0.30 -7.63 12.23
C GLU A 184 -1.10 -7.77 13.54
N ALA A 185 -0.45 -8.20 14.62
CA ALA A 185 -1.07 -8.45 15.90
C ALA A 185 -1.09 -7.20 16.79
N ILE A 186 -1.84 -7.30 17.86
CA ILE A 186 -1.85 -6.36 18.98
C ILE A 186 -1.30 -7.10 20.19
N GLY A 187 -0.44 -6.44 20.96
CA GLY A 187 0.08 -6.96 22.21
C GLY A 187 -0.05 -5.92 23.32
N GLU A 188 -0.36 -6.35 24.52
CA GLU A 188 -0.58 -5.45 25.64
C GLU A 188 0.08 -5.96 26.91
N GLY A 189 0.45 -5.05 27.78
CA GLY A 189 1.05 -5.37 29.07
C GLY A 189 1.79 -4.20 29.70
N PRO A 190 2.39 -4.39 30.86
CA PRO A 190 3.23 -3.38 31.48
C PRO A 190 4.50 -3.13 30.64
N ALA A 191 4.76 -1.88 30.34
CA ALA A 191 5.99 -1.48 29.66
C ALA A 191 7.19 -1.67 30.61
N VAL A 192 8.28 -2.18 30.08
CA VAL A 192 9.54 -2.33 30.80
C VAL A 192 10.67 -1.81 29.91
N VAL A 193 11.27 -0.71 30.36
CA VAL A 193 12.36 -0.07 29.65
C VAL A 193 13.70 -0.67 30.11
N LEU A 194 14.43 -1.27 29.19
CA LEU A 194 15.71 -1.94 29.48
C LEU A 194 16.81 -1.41 28.55
N ASP A 195 17.96 -1.12 29.14
CA ASP A 195 19.16 -0.72 28.39
C ASP A 195 20.06 -1.91 28.05
N SER A 196 19.88 -3.05 28.72
CA SER A 196 20.73 -4.24 28.56
C SER A 196 19.93 -5.55 28.71
N PRO A 197 20.22 -6.58 27.91
CA PRO A 197 19.58 -7.90 28.02
C PRO A 197 19.97 -8.64 29.32
N VAL A 198 20.99 -8.20 30.03
CA VAL A 198 21.42 -8.79 31.34
C VAL A 198 20.33 -8.62 32.41
N GLU A 199 19.42 -7.66 32.25
CA GLU A 199 18.34 -7.37 33.20
C GLU A 199 17.13 -8.30 33.04
N LEU A 200 17.32 -9.52 32.53
CA LEU A 200 16.30 -10.52 32.27
C LEU A 200 15.33 -10.77 33.47
N ASP A 201 15.83 -10.69 34.69
CA ASP A 201 15.04 -10.93 35.91
C ASP A 201 14.01 -9.80 36.18
N ARG A 202 14.22 -8.61 35.64
CA ARG A 202 13.27 -7.50 35.75
C ARG A 202 12.11 -7.61 34.77
N PHE A 203 12.22 -8.43 33.73
CA PHE A 203 11.25 -8.49 32.67
C PHE A 203 10.16 -9.55 32.96
N PRO A 204 8.90 -9.16 33.19
CA PRO A 204 7.80 -10.09 33.41
C PRO A 204 7.40 -10.79 32.11
N THR A 205 6.91 -12.01 32.19
CA THR A 205 6.26 -12.67 31.06
C THR A 205 4.98 -11.91 30.69
N GLY A 206 4.79 -11.58 29.41
CA GLY A 206 3.66 -10.78 28.95
C GLY A 206 3.86 -9.26 29.07
N GLY A 207 5.06 -8.80 29.40
CA GLY A 207 5.40 -7.38 29.39
C GLY A 207 5.65 -6.84 27.97
N VAL A 208 5.56 -5.53 27.81
CA VAL A 208 5.99 -4.80 26.61
C VAL A 208 7.45 -4.43 26.77
N LEU A 209 8.32 -5.05 25.96
CA LEU A 209 9.76 -4.76 25.97
C LEU A 209 10.03 -3.45 25.25
N VAL A 210 10.63 -2.48 25.95
CA VAL A 210 11.00 -1.17 25.38
C VAL A 210 12.51 -1.00 25.50
N THR A 211 13.19 -0.78 24.39
CA THR A 211 14.65 -0.60 24.37
C THR A 211 15.11 0.28 23.20
N GLY A 212 16.32 0.77 23.25
CA GLY A 212 16.91 1.53 22.15
C GLY A 212 17.11 0.68 20.89
N ILE A 213 17.62 -0.54 21.05
CA ILE A 213 17.91 -1.48 19.95
C ILE A 213 18.04 -2.91 20.53
N THR A 214 17.83 -3.93 19.69
CA THR A 214 18.06 -5.33 20.07
C THR A 214 19.19 -5.97 19.26
N ASP A 215 19.83 -6.98 19.85
CA ASP A 215 20.79 -7.89 19.24
C ASP A 215 20.43 -9.35 19.65
N PRO A 216 21.17 -10.38 19.22
CA PRO A 216 20.84 -11.78 19.53
C PRO A 216 20.71 -12.12 21.03
N ASP A 217 21.37 -11.38 21.90
CA ASP A 217 21.30 -11.61 23.35
C ASP A 217 19.93 -11.23 23.95
N TRP A 218 19.11 -10.45 23.23
CA TRP A 218 17.76 -10.06 23.63
C TRP A 218 16.69 -11.12 23.34
N GLU A 219 16.99 -12.15 22.56
CA GLU A 219 16.01 -13.17 22.17
C GLU A 219 15.26 -13.83 23.35
N PRO A 220 15.91 -14.15 24.50
CA PRO A 220 15.21 -14.68 25.67
C PRO A 220 14.15 -13.75 26.26
N LEU A 221 14.37 -12.42 26.18
CA LEU A 221 13.41 -11.40 26.62
C LEU A 221 12.26 -11.30 25.61
N MET A 222 12.58 -11.24 24.32
CA MET A 222 11.60 -11.15 23.24
C MET A 222 10.63 -12.34 23.22
N LYS A 223 11.09 -13.55 23.56
CA LYS A 223 10.24 -14.75 23.70
C LYS A 223 9.20 -14.66 24.82
N ARG A 224 9.43 -13.82 25.81
CA ARG A 224 8.53 -13.60 26.96
C ARG A 224 7.65 -12.36 26.78
N ALA A 225 7.97 -11.51 25.81
CA ALA A 225 7.29 -10.26 25.57
C ALA A 225 5.91 -10.46 24.92
N ALA A 226 4.93 -9.66 25.34
CA ALA A 226 3.67 -9.50 24.62
C ALA A 226 3.84 -8.63 23.38
N ALA A 227 4.77 -7.67 23.43
CA ALA A 227 5.16 -6.83 22.31
C ALA A 227 6.57 -6.27 22.50
N VAL A 228 7.18 -5.79 21.41
CA VAL A 228 8.51 -5.17 21.42
C VAL A 228 8.44 -3.77 20.82
N VAL A 229 9.08 -2.79 21.46
CA VAL A 229 9.17 -1.41 20.97
C VAL A 229 10.62 -0.97 20.98
N THR A 230 11.13 -0.45 19.85
CA THR A 230 12.51 0.02 19.77
C THR A 230 12.62 1.43 19.21
N ASP A 231 13.61 2.19 19.70
CA ASP A 231 13.90 3.53 19.16
C ASP A 231 14.54 3.46 17.79
N HIS A 232 15.39 2.47 17.56
CA HIS A 232 16.11 2.27 16.32
C HIS A 232 15.72 0.97 15.63
N GLY A 233 15.92 0.94 14.31
CA GLY A 233 15.69 -0.24 13.49
C GLY A 233 14.68 -0.01 12.39
N GLY A 234 14.84 -0.78 11.30
CA GLY A 234 13.93 -0.85 10.18
C GLY A 234 13.28 -2.23 10.09
N ARG A 235 12.60 -2.52 8.98
CA ARG A 235 11.90 -3.81 8.73
C ARG A 235 12.82 -5.03 8.70
N THR A 236 14.10 -4.81 8.49
CA THR A 236 15.13 -5.84 8.41
C THR A 236 16.04 -5.86 9.64
N SER A 237 15.71 -5.10 10.70
CA SER A 237 16.46 -5.11 11.95
C SER A 237 16.28 -6.41 12.72
N HIS A 238 17.22 -6.72 13.62
CA HIS A 238 17.14 -7.87 14.51
C HIS A 238 15.80 -7.92 15.27
N ALA A 239 15.37 -6.79 15.87
CA ALA A 239 14.06 -6.68 16.51
C ALA A 239 12.93 -7.10 15.58
N ALA A 240 12.93 -6.64 14.34
CA ALA A 240 11.90 -6.94 13.36
C ALA A 240 11.92 -8.41 12.93
N ILE A 241 13.10 -8.96 12.62
CA ILE A 241 13.25 -10.35 12.18
C ILE A 241 12.81 -11.32 13.27
N VAL A 242 13.36 -11.17 14.48
CA VAL A 242 13.07 -12.07 15.59
C VAL A 242 11.61 -11.95 16.06
N SER A 243 11.05 -10.73 16.08
CA SER A 243 9.63 -10.55 16.42
C SER A 243 8.71 -11.29 15.45
N ARG A 244 9.01 -11.29 14.14
CA ARG A 244 8.28 -12.09 13.14
C ARG A 244 8.42 -13.58 13.39
N GLU A 245 9.63 -14.06 13.68
CA GLU A 245 9.91 -15.47 13.97
C GLU A 245 9.14 -15.96 15.20
N LEU A 246 9.04 -15.12 16.21
CA LEU A 246 8.32 -15.41 17.45
C LEU A 246 6.81 -15.18 17.35
N GLY A 247 6.33 -14.46 16.31
CA GLY A 247 4.94 -14.05 16.19
C GLY A 247 4.54 -12.94 17.18
N VAL A 248 5.50 -12.21 17.73
CA VAL A 248 5.31 -11.11 18.68
C VAL A 248 5.20 -9.79 17.91
N PRO A 249 4.15 -8.97 18.09
CA PRO A 249 4.06 -7.68 17.41
C PRO A 249 5.19 -6.76 17.88
N ALA A 250 5.77 -6.00 16.93
CA ALA A 250 6.77 -5.01 17.30
C ALA A 250 6.57 -3.69 16.57
N VAL A 251 6.91 -2.60 17.25
CA VAL A 251 6.97 -1.24 16.67
C VAL A 251 8.42 -0.78 16.73
N VAL A 252 9.06 -0.71 15.57
CA VAL A 252 10.50 -0.39 15.48
C VAL A 252 10.74 0.98 14.88
N GLY A 253 11.87 1.61 15.23
CA GLY A 253 12.25 2.91 14.68
C GLY A 253 11.41 4.08 15.20
N THR A 254 10.97 4.03 16.45
CA THR A 254 10.14 5.10 17.06
C THR A 254 10.91 6.39 17.35
N GLY A 255 12.23 6.30 17.48
CA GLY A 255 13.14 7.40 17.76
C GLY A 255 13.16 7.88 19.22
N ARG A 256 12.13 7.54 20.03
CA ARG A 256 11.97 8.06 21.40
C ARG A 256 11.16 7.20 22.35
N ALA A 257 10.94 5.92 22.08
CA ALA A 257 10.12 5.07 22.94
C ALA A 257 10.69 4.96 24.36
N THR A 258 12.02 4.87 24.48
CA THR A 258 12.72 4.80 25.77
C THR A 258 12.56 6.07 26.62
N GLU A 259 12.26 7.22 25.99
CA GLU A 259 11.97 8.47 26.68
C GLU A 259 10.47 8.68 26.98
N ALA A 260 9.60 8.08 26.16
CA ALA A 260 8.15 8.32 26.20
C ALA A 260 7.39 7.28 27.03
N LEU A 261 7.97 6.09 27.24
CA LEU A 261 7.39 5.00 28.01
C LEU A 261 8.18 4.83 29.32
N TYR A 262 7.47 4.45 30.39
CA TYR A 262 8.05 4.27 31.70
C TYR A 262 7.74 2.90 32.27
N ASP A 263 8.63 2.37 33.09
CA ASP A 263 8.48 1.08 33.74
C ASP A 263 7.14 0.94 34.49
N GLY A 264 6.47 -0.17 34.27
CA GLY A 264 5.24 -0.54 34.95
C GLY A 264 3.97 0.17 34.46
N VAL A 265 4.08 1.05 33.47
CA VAL A 265 2.90 1.67 32.84
C VAL A 265 2.31 0.70 31.81
N ASP A 266 1.02 0.43 31.92
CA ASP A 266 0.33 -0.41 30.95
C ASP A 266 0.32 0.26 29.55
N ALA A 267 0.64 -0.52 28.54
CA ALA A 267 0.69 -0.08 27.15
C ALA A 267 0.07 -1.12 26.22
N THR A 268 -0.58 -0.64 25.17
CA THR A 268 -1.05 -1.45 24.04
C THR A 268 -0.25 -1.10 22.80
N VAL A 269 0.39 -2.10 22.21
CA VAL A 269 1.18 -2.01 20.98
C VAL A 269 0.37 -2.58 19.84
N SER A 270 -0.07 -1.73 18.92
CA SER A 270 -0.88 -2.13 17.77
C SER A 270 -0.05 -2.10 16.48
N CYS A 271 0.01 -3.25 15.82
CA CYS A 271 0.51 -3.41 14.45
C CYS A 271 -0.65 -3.68 13.46
N ALA A 272 -1.90 -3.59 13.91
CA ALA A 272 -3.08 -3.93 13.13
C ALA A 272 -3.55 -2.78 12.19
N GLU A 273 -3.00 -1.58 12.34
CA GLU A 273 -3.46 -0.36 11.68
C GLU A 273 -2.71 -0.01 10.37
N GLY A 274 -2.00 -0.96 9.80
CA GLY A 274 -1.28 -0.79 8.54
C GLY A 274 0.24 -0.82 8.69
N ALA A 275 0.95 -0.09 7.85
CA ALA A 275 2.43 -0.08 7.86
C ALA A 275 3.03 0.70 9.04
N ARG A 276 2.23 1.53 9.71
CA ARG A 276 2.61 2.20 10.96
C ARG A 276 2.10 1.42 12.15
N GLY A 277 3.00 1.20 13.10
CA GLY A 277 2.67 0.67 14.41
C GLY A 277 2.50 1.80 15.42
N HIS A 278 1.58 1.62 16.33
CA HIS A 278 1.21 2.60 17.34
C HIS A 278 1.35 2.01 18.73
N VAL A 279 1.81 2.83 19.68
CA VAL A 279 1.84 2.47 21.10
C VAL A 279 0.89 3.40 21.85
N TYR A 280 -0.11 2.83 22.48
CA TYR A 280 -1.14 3.55 23.23
C TYR A 280 -0.96 3.37 24.72
N ALA A 281 -1.41 4.35 25.51
CA ALA A 281 -1.46 4.24 26.96
C ALA A 281 -2.61 3.33 27.42
N GLY A 282 -2.36 2.48 28.41
CA GLY A 282 -3.34 1.58 29.00
C GLY A 282 -3.53 0.27 28.21
N LEU A 283 -4.34 -0.62 28.76
CA LEU A 283 -4.77 -1.86 28.13
C LEU A 283 -6.04 -1.57 27.34
N LEU A 284 -5.94 -1.56 26.01
CA LEU A 284 -7.07 -1.30 25.13
C LEU A 284 -7.69 -2.63 24.68
N PRO A 285 -9.01 -2.79 24.82
CA PRO A 285 -9.66 -4.02 24.38
C PRO A 285 -9.52 -4.22 22.87
N TYR A 286 -9.21 -5.44 22.45
CA TYR A 286 -9.12 -5.83 21.07
C TYR A 286 -9.71 -7.22 20.83
N GLU A 287 -10.06 -7.49 19.60
CA GLU A 287 -10.56 -8.80 19.13
C GLU A 287 -9.57 -9.38 18.13
N GLU A 288 -9.38 -10.69 18.23
CA GLU A 288 -8.65 -11.48 17.24
C GLU A 288 -9.62 -12.40 16.51
N GLU A 289 -9.70 -12.26 15.20
CA GLU A 289 -10.56 -13.05 14.32
C GLU A 289 -9.69 -13.89 13.38
N GLU A 290 -10.00 -15.17 13.28
CA GLU A 290 -9.37 -16.09 12.34
C GLU A 290 -10.41 -16.55 11.33
N THR A 291 -10.23 -16.17 10.06
CA THR A 291 -11.14 -16.53 8.97
C THR A 291 -10.51 -17.60 8.09
N ASP A 292 -11.17 -18.74 7.96
CA ASP A 292 -10.79 -19.78 7.00
C ASP A 292 -11.33 -19.43 5.60
N LEU A 293 -10.41 -19.21 4.67
CA LEU A 293 -10.71 -18.86 3.29
C LEU A 293 -10.91 -20.08 2.38
N SER A 294 -10.60 -21.30 2.85
CA SER A 294 -10.64 -22.53 2.04
C SER A 294 -12.05 -22.95 1.64
N GLY A 295 -13.06 -22.53 2.43
CA GLY A 295 -14.46 -22.85 2.23
C GLY A 295 -15.26 -21.82 1.43
N LEU A 296 -14.62 -20.75 0.92
CA LEU A 296 -15.34 -19.72 0.18
C LEU A 296 -15.77 -20.22 -1.20
N PRO A 297 -17.07 -20.04 -1.55
CA PRO A 297 -17.61 -20.54 -2.80
C PRO A 297 -17.16 -19.73 -4.02
N ALA A 298 -17.10 -20.37 -5.17
CA ALA A 298 -16.97 -19.68 -6.45
C ALA A 298 -18.30 -19.02 -6.85
N THR A 299 -18.24 -17.81 -7.37
CA THR A 299 -19.40 -17.01 -7.79
C THR A 299 -19.26 -16.55 -9.23
N ARG A 300 -20.37 -16.33 -9.94
CA ARG A 300 -20.40 -15.73 -11.29
C ARG A 300 -20.18 -14.23 -11.22
N THR A 301 -20.89 -13.57 -10.30
CA THR A 301 -20.66 -12.15 -9.98
C THR A 301 -19.33 -12.03 -9.29
N ARG A 302 -18.43 -11.25 -9.84
CA ARG A 302 -17.09 -11.04 -9.28
C ARG A 302 -17.16 -10.28 -7.96
N VAL A 303 -16.47 -10.77 -6.94
CA VAL A 303 -16.33 -10.05 -5.68
C VAL A 303 -14.90 -9.48 -5.61
N MET A 304 -14.81 -8.16 -5.70
CA MET A 304 -13.58 -7.40 -5.78
C MET A 304 -13.32 -6.61 -4.49
N LEU A 305 -12.14 -6.05 -4.34
CA LEU A 305 -11.77 -5.26 -3.18
C LEU A 305 -11.81 -3.76 -3.46
N ASN A 306 -12.14 -2.98 -2.43
CA ASN A 306 -11.85 -1.56 -2.35
C ASN A 306 -10.53 -1.39 -1.58
N LEU A 307 -9.49 -0.92 -2.23
CA LEU A 307 -8.18 -0.68 -1.62
C LEU A 307 -7.82 0.80 -1.73
N ALA A 308 -7.63 1.44 -0.59
CA ALA A 308 -7.25 2.84 -0.53
C ALA A 308 -5.75 3.02 -0.25
N ASP A 309 -5.19 2.23 0.68
CA ASP A 309 -3.80 2.32 1.13
C ASP A 309 -2.91 1.31 0.38
N PRO A 310 -1.94 1.79 -0.44
CA PRO A 310 -0.97 0.92 -1.10
C PRO A 310 -0.12 0.11 -0.11
N SER A 311 0.15 0.64 1.08
CA SER A 311 1.00 -0.05 2.06
C SER A 311 0.33 -1.31 2.62
N ALA A 312 -1.00 -1.31 2.68
CA ALA A 312 -1.79 -2.46 3.14
C ALA A 312 -2.13 -3.45 2.01
N SER A 313 -1.85 -3.13 0.74
CA SER A 313 -2.31 -3.94 -0.39
C SER A 313 -1.80 -5.38 -0.36
N PHE A 314 -0.55 -5.60 0.02
CA PHE A 314 0.02 -6.93 0.13
C PHE A 314 -0.53 -7.74 1.31
N ARG A 315 -1.07 -7.11 2.35
CA ARG A 315 -1.73 -7.81 3.47
C ARG A 315 -2.88 -8.69 3.00
N TRP A 316 -3.62 -8.23 2.00
CA TRP A 316 -4.86 -8.84 1.54
C TRP A 316 -4.67 -9.82 0.37
N TRP A 317 -3.44 -10.13 -0.02
CA TRP A 317 -3.15 -10.98 -1.19
C TRP A 317 -3.78 -12.38 -1.08
N ARG A 318 -3.95 -12.88 0.15
CA ARG A 318 -4.54 -14.21 0.41
C ARG A 318 -6.05 -14.28 0.15
N LEU A 319 -6.76 -13.16 0.15
CA LEU A 319 -8.18 -13.16 -0.18
C LEU A 319 -8.37 -13.60 -1.64
N PRO A 320 -9.24 -14.58 -1.93
CA PRO A 320 -9.52 -15.04 -3.29
C PRO A 320 -10.45 -14.04 -4.00
N ALA A 321 -10.02 -12.79 -4.09
CA ALA A 321 -10.77 -11.71 -4.71
C ALA A 321 -10.47 -11.63 -6.20
N ASP A 322 -11.52 -11.34 -6.98
CA ASP A 322 -11.50 -11.28 -8.44
C ASP A 322 -10.90 -9.97 -8.98
N GLY A 323 -10.13 -9.26 -8.14
CA GLY A 323 -9.42 -8.02 -8.45
C GLY A 323 -9.68 -6.90 -7.45
N VAL A 324 -9.35 -5.66 -7.86
CA VAL A 324 -9.66 -4.41 -7.14
C VAL A 324 -10.63 -3.61 -7.99
N GLY A 325 -11.85 -3.37 -7.47
CA GLY A 325 -12.85 -2.60 -8.18
C GLY A 325 -12.79 -1.11 -7.90
N LEU A 326 -12.07 -0.71 -6.84
CA LEU A 326 -11.78 0.71 -6.57
C LEU A 326 -10.45 0.87 -5.85
N ALA A 327 -9.48 1.45 -6.54
CA ALA A 327 -8.31 2.09 -5.95
C ALA A 327 -8.41 3.61 -6.18
N ARG A 328 -8.30 4.41 -5.12
CA ARG A 328 -8.49 5.86 -5.17
C ARG A 328 -7.15 6.59 -5.14
N LEU A 329 -6.83 7.36 -6.18
CA LEU A 329 -5.59 8.13 -6.24
C LEU A 329 -5.49 9.18 -5.14
N GLU A 330 -6.61 9.70 -4.64
CA GLU A 330 -6.65 10.69 -3.56
C GLU A 330 -5.90 10.23 -2.31
N PHE A 331 -6.05 8.96 -1.95
CA PHE A 331 -5.33 8.40 -0.79
C PHE A 331 -3.83 8.35 -1.01
N ILE A 332 -3.41 7.97 -2.22
CA ILE A 332 -1.98 7.94 -2.56
C ILE A 332 -1.42 9.37 -2.56
N VAL A 333 -2.14 10.31 -3.16
CA VAL A 333 -1.73 11.73 -3.19
C VAL A 333 -1.65 12.29 -1.77
N ALA A 334 -2.67 12.05 -0.93
CA ALA A 334 -2.70 12.59 0.43
C ALA A 334 -1.60 12.02 1.35
N HIS A 335 -1.27 10.74 1.22
CA HIS A 335 -0.37 10.07 2.16
C HIS A 335 1.07 9.90 1.66
N GLN A 336 1.27 9.70 0.36
CA GLN A 336 2.60 9.45 -0.22
C GLN A 336 3.18 10.67 -0.92
N VAL A 337 2.37 11.39 -1.71
CA VAL A 337 2.82 12.62 -2.40
C VAL A 337 2.77 13.83 -1.46
N LYS A 338 1.65 14.04 -0.76
CA LYS A 338 1.40 15.10 0.25
C LYS A 338 1.39 16.54 -0.28
N ILE A 339 1.69 16.75 -1.54
CA ILE A 339 1.85 18.05 -2.18
C ILE A 339 0.81 18.17 -3.29
N HIS A 340 0.19 19.33 -3.42
CA HIS A 340 -0.68 19.64 -4.54
C HIS A 340 0.11 19.62 -5.86
N PRO A 341 -0.36 18.93 -6.94
CA PRO A 341 0.44 18.76 -8.16
C PRO A 341 0.82 20.11 -8.81
N MET A 342 -0.09 21.09 -8.80
CA MET A 342 0.22 22.41 -9.34
C MET A 342 1.25 23.19 -8.50
N ALA A 343 1.40 22.88 -7.22
CA ALA A 343 2.44 23.47 -6.37
C ALA A 343 3.86 22.98 -6.72
N LEU A 344 3.95 21.77 -7.26
CA LEU A 344 5.21 21.22 -7.78
C LEU A 344 5.61 21.87 -9.11
N LEU A 345 4.64 22.16 -9.98
CA LEU A 345 4.85 22.73 -11.29
C LEU A 345 5.03 24.26 -11.26
N HIS A 346 4.35 24.94 -10.33
CA HIS A 346 4.33 26.41 -10.21
C HIS A 346 4.75 26.89 -8.81
N PRO A 347 5.99 26.56 -8.37
CA PRO A 347 6.48 26.93 -7.04
C PRO A 347 6.59 28.46 -6.84
N GLU A 348 6.62 29.26 -7.90
CA GLU A 348 6.62 30.72 -7.84
C GLU A 348 5.33 31.30 -7.25
N ARG A 349 4.20 30.59 -7.34
CA ARG A 349 2.91 30.99 -6.76
C ARG A 349 2.79 30.71 -5.26
N LEU A 350 3.73 29.94 -4.69
CA LEU A 350 3.74 29.59 -3.28
C LEU A 350 4.32 30.71 -2.42
N ASP A 351 3.83 30.82 -1.20
CA ASP A 351 4.50 31.61 -0.19
C ASP A 351 5.88 31.03 0.20
N ARG A 352 6.62 31.75 1.02
CA ARG A 352 7.98 31.36 1.39
C ARG A 352 8.01 30.07 2.23
N HIS A 353 7.00 29.88 3.08
CA HIS A 353 6.91 28.71 3.97
C HIS A 353 6.63 27.45 3.15
N ASP A 354 5.56 27.46 2.35
CA ASP A 354 5.17 26.32 1.53
C ASP A 354 6.23 25.95 0.49
N ARG A 355 6.86 26.98 -0.13
CA ARG A 355 7.98 26.76 -1.07
C ARG A 355 9.14 26.03 -0.44
N ARG A 356 9.49 26.38 0.83
CA ARG A 356 10.55 25.70 1.58
C ARG A 356 10.16 24.25 1.90
N ALA A 357 8.94 24.02 2.38
CA ALA A 357 8.45 22.70 2.73
C ALA A 357 8.36 21.77 1.49
N VAL A 358 7.86 22.28 0.36
CA VAL A 358 7.90 21.58 -0.93
C VAL A 358 9.33 21.22 -1.32
N GLY A 359 10.27 22.18 -1.21
CA GLY A 359 11.69 21.93 -1.51
C GLY A 359 12.31 20.83 -0.66
N GLN A 360 11.96 20.75 0.62
CA GLN A 360 12.45 19.70 1.53
C GLN A 360 11.90 18.31 1.15
N LEU A 361 10.59 18.21 0.85
CA LEU A 361 9.97 16.93 0.47
C LEU A 361 10.44 16.43 -0.89
N THR A 362 10.82 17.34 -1.80
CA THR A 362 11.30 17.01 -3.14
C THR A 362 12.83 17.04 -3.25
N GLU A 363 13.53 17.03 -2.12
CA GLU A 363 15.00 16.98 -2.12
C GLU A 363 15.50 15.76 -2.90
N GLY A 364 16.47 15.96 -3.78
CA GLY A 364 17.00 14.91 -4.66
C GLY A 364 16.26 14.77 -6.01
N TYR A 365 15.16 15.48 -6.22
CA TYR A 365 14.45 15.51 -7.50
C TYR A 365 14.75 16.82 -8.27
N PRO A 366 15.52 16.75 -9.37
CA PRO A 366 15.74 17.92 -10.22
C PRO A 366 14.44 18.44 -10.86
N ASP A 367 13.57 17.51 -11.29
CA ASP A 367 12.20 17.76 -11.74
C ASP A 367 11.22 17.38 -10.62
N ARG A 368 10.55 18.39 -10.06
CA ARG A 368 9.54 18.18 -9.01
C ARG A 368 8.27 17.50 -9.53
N GLY A 369 7.93 17.66 -10.79
CA GLY A 369 6.84 16.92 -11.43
C GLY A 369 7.13 15.42 -11.43
N GLN A 370 8.40 15.02 -11.63
CA GLN A 370 8.81 13.62 -11.59
C GLN A 370 8.64 13.01 -10.17
N TYR A 371 8.83 13.79 -9.10
CA TYR A 371 8.52 13.34 -7.73
C TYR A 371 7.05 12.89 -7.62
N PHE A 372 6.11 13.68 -8.16
CA PHE A 372 4.69 13.32 -8.16
C PHE A 372 4.46 12.02 -8.94
N VAL A 373 4.99 11.95 -10.16
CA VAL A 373 4.86 10.79 -11.05
C VAL A 373 5.37 9.51 -10.37
N ASP A 374 6.57 9.56 -9.77
CA ASP A 374 7.18 8.40 -9.13
C ASP A 374 6.38 7.92 -7.93
N ARG A 375 6.02 8.84 -7.02
CA ARG A 375 5.27 8.49 -5.81
C ARG A 375 3.89 7.93 -6.13
N LEU A 376 3.20 8.53 -7.09
CA LEU A 376 1.90 8.05 -7.52
C LEU A 376 2.01 6.70 -8.22
N ALA A 377 2.99 6.55 -9.12
CA ALA A 377 3.23 5.29 -9.83
C ALA A 377 3.56 4.15 -8.87
N PHE A 378 4.41 4.36 -7.87
CA PHE A 378 4.73 3.34 -6.87
C PHE A 378 3.49 2.92 -6.06
N GLY A 379 2.66 3.88 -5.63
CA GLY A 379 1.43 3.54 -4.93
C GLY A 379 0.48 2.69 -5.77
N VAL A 380 0.25 3.07 -7.03
CA VAL A 380 -0.60 2.31 -7.96
C VAL A 380 0.03 0.94 -8.28
N ALA A 381 1.33 0.89 -8.56
CA ALA A 381 2.03 -0.34 -8.90
C ALA A 381 1.96 -1.37 -7.78
N ARG A 382 2.07 -0.94 -6.52
CA ARG A 382 1.96 -1.82 -5.36
C ARG A 382 0.57 -2.45 -5.25
N ILE A 383 -0.51 -1.67 -5.49
CA ILE A 383 -1.88 -2.21 -5.53
C ILE A 383 -2.03 -3.17 -6.73
N ALA A 384 -1.57 -2.77 -7.91
CA ALA A 384 -1.69 -3.58 -9.12
C ALA A 384 -0.94 -4.92 -9.02
N ALA A 385 0.29 -4.90 -8.48
CA ALA A 385 1.10 -6.09 -8.25
C ALA A 385 0.44 -7.07 -7.28
N SER A 386 -0.26 -6.57 -6.24
CA SER A 386 -0.92 -7.41 -5.22
C SER A 386 -2.00 -8.32 -5.80
N ARG A 387 -2.52 -8.01 -6.97
CA ARG A 387 -3.63 -8.72 -7.64
C ARG A 387 -3.29 -9.23 -9.04
N TRP A 388 -2.08 -9.00 -9.51
CA TRP A 388 -1.69 -9.50 -10.82
C TRP A 388 -1.98 -11.01 -10.97
N PRO A 389 -2.59 -11.47 -12.12
CA PRO A 389 -3.02 -10.69 -13.30
C PRO A 389 -4.45 -10.12 -13.22
N GLU A 390 -5.15 -10.26 -12.09
CA GLU A 390 -6.54 -9.81 -11.94
C GLU A 390 -6.68 -8.28 -12.10
N PRO A 391 -7.84 -7.79 -12.59
CA PRO A 391 -8.04 -6.38 -12.90
C PRO A 391 -7.97 -5.48 -11.66
N VAL A 392 -7.39 -4.31 -11.83
CA VAL A 392 -7.32 -3.26 -10.81
C VAL A 392 -7.86 -1.96 -11.39
N VAL A 393 -9.03 -1.54 -10.93
CA VAL A 393 -9.67 -0.30 -11.37
C VAL A 393 -9.16 0.86 -10.52
N VAL A 394 -8.41 1.76 -11.16
CA VAL A 394 -7.81 2.93 -10.53
C VAL A 394 -8.60 4.17 -10.91
N ARG A 395 -9.26 4.77 -9.94
CA ARG A 395 -9.99 6.02 -10.12
C ARG A 395 -9.02 7.20 -10.05
N THR A 396 -8.98 8.02 -11.11
CA THR A 396 -8.26 9.29 -11.11
C THR A 396 -8.75 10.20 -9.98
N SER A 397 -7.93 11.15 -9.54
CA SER A 397 -8.16 11.88 -8.30
C SER A 397 -9.45 12.72 -8.32
N ASP A 398 -10.31 12.55 -7.33
CA ASP A 398 -11.61 13.21 -7.22
C ASP A 398 -11.70 14.07 -5.95
N PHE A 399 -10.65 14.82 -5.65
CA PHE A 399 -10.70 15.79 -4.58
C PHE A 399 -11.64 16.95 -4.91
N LYS A 400 -12.33 17.42 -3.92
CA LYS A 400 -13.06 18.70 -3.94
C LYS A 400 -12.07 19.86 -3.75
N THR A 401 -12.46 21.06 -4.12
CA THR A 401 -11.61 22.25 -3.99
C THR A 401 -11.13 22.50 -2.56
N ASN A 402 -11.99 22.30 -1.57
CA ASN A 402 -11.65 22.43 -0.15
C ASN A 402 -10.70 21.33 0.36
N GLU A 403 -10.71 20.17 -0.25
CA GLU A 403 -9.81 19.06 0.07
C GLU A 403 -8.42 19.29 -0.56
N TYR A 404 -8.37 19.62 -1.86
CA TYR A 404 -7.12 19.98 -2.54
C TYR A 404 -6.42 21.18 -1.91
N ALA A 405 -7.19 22.19 -1.45
CA ALA A 405 -6.63 23.35 -0.76
C ALA A 405 -5.89 22.99 0.55
N ARG A 406 -6.15 21.82 1.13
CA ARG A 406 -5.47 21.32 2.34
C ARG A 406 -4.13 20.64 2.07
N LEU A 407 -3.89 20.20 0.85
CA LEU A 407 -2.58 19.67 0.46
C LEU A 407 -1.53 20.79 0.54
N LEU A 408 -0.29 20.40 0.81
CA LEU A 408 0.82 21.36 0.86
C LEU A 408 0.89 22.18 -0.43
N GLY A 409 0.82 23.49 -0.29
CA GLY A 409 0.84 24.44 -1.41
C GLY A 409 -0.44 24.50 -2.24
N GLY A 410 -1.57 23.90 -1.79
CA GLY A 410 -2.81 23.82 -2.57
C GLY A 410 -3.60 25.14 -2.64
N ARG A 411 -3.60 25.94 -1.58
CA ARG A 411 -4.45 27.15 -1.44
C ARG A 411 -4.40 28.13 -2.63
N PRO A 412 -3.23 28.44 -3.24
CA PRO A 412 -3.17 29.39 -4.37
C PRO A 412 -3.80 28.87 -5.67
N PHE A 413 -4.12 27.57 -5.76
CA PHE A 413 -4.63 26.92 -6.97
C PHE A 413 -6.10 26.57 -6.88
N GLU A 414 -6.70 26.61 -5.69
CA GLU A 414 -8.06 26.16 -5.45
C GLU A 414 -9.01 27.34 -5.20
N PRO A 415 -10.08 27.48 -6.02
CA PRO A 415 -11.11 28.49 -5.79
C PRO A 415 -11.95 28.14 -4.57
N ALA A 416 -12.48 29.18 -3.90
CA ALA A 416 -13.50 28.99 -2.89
C ALA A 416 -14.86 28.77 -3.57
N GLU A 417 -15.49 27.63 -3.29
CA GLU A 417 -16.81 27.29 -3.83
C GLU A 417 -17.86 27.24 -2.72
N ALA A 418 -19.07 27.66 -3.03
CA ALA A 418 -20.19 27.59 -2.11
C ALA A 418 -20.65 26.13 -1.88
N ASN A 419 -20.53 25.27 -2.89
CA ASN A 419 -20.86 23.86 -2.81
C ASN A 419 -19.82 23.01 -3.57
N PRO A 420 -18.70 22.64 -2.92
CA PRO A 420 -17.65 21.84 -3.55
C PRO A 420 -18.10 20.43 -3.98
N MET A 421 -19.19 19.89 -3.39
CA MET A 421 -19.72 18.56 -3.72
C MET A 421 -20.16 18.44 -5.16
N ILE A 422 -20.73 19.51 -5.72
CA ILE A 422 -21.20 19.58 -7.11
C ILE A 422 -20.42 20.61 -7.95
N GLY A 423 -19.31 21.08 -7.42
CA GLY A 423 -18.46 22.10 -7.98
C GLY A 423 -17.41 21.58 -8.97
N TRP A 424 -16.23 22.18 -8.94
CA TRP A 424 -15.10 21.88 -9.80
C TRP A 424 -14.34 20.64 -9.30
N ARG A 425 -14.81 19.46 -9.68
CA ARG A 425 -14.24 18.15 -9.31
C ARG A 425 -14.35 17.16 -10.47
N GLY A 426 -13.61 16.05 -10.38
CA GLY A 426 -13.60 14.97 -11.36
C GLY A 426 -13.28 15.47 -12.77
N ALA A 427 -13.98 14.94 -13.77
CA ALA A 427 -13.73 15.19 -15.19
C ALA A 427 -13.56 16.68 -15.56
N SER A 428 -14.40 17.57 -15.01
CA SER A 428 -14.34 19.00 -15.32
C SER A 428 -13.01 19.67 -14.95
N ARG A 429 -12.29 19.09 -13.99
CA ARG A 429 -11.00 19.59 -13.53
C ARG A 429 -9.89 19.25 -14.51
N TYR A 430 -9.92 18.05 -15.10
CA TYR A 430 -8.80 17.46 -15.84
C TYR A 430 -8.46 18.18 -17.14
N TYR A 431 -9.46 18.76 -17.82
CA TYR A 431 -9.26 19.52 -19.04
C TYR A 431 -9.22 21.04 -18.82
N SER A 432 -9.44 21.50 -17.58
CA SER A 432 -9.44 22.94 -17.28
C SER A 432 -8.02 23.51 -17.20
N ASP A 433 -7.86 24.79 -17.58
CA ASP A 433 -6.56 25.49 -17.50
C ASP A 433 -5.99 25.53 -16.08
N GLY A 434 -6.84 25.45 -15.05
CA GLY A 434 -6.44 25.46 -13.65
C GLY A 434 -5.79 24.17 -13.18
N TYR A 435 -5.98 23.03 -13.88
CA TYR A 435 -5.51 21.72 -13.39
C TYR A 435 -4.98 20.76 -14.46
N ARG A 436 -5.16 21.02 -15.76
CA ARG A 436 -4.75 20.10 -16.84
C ARG A 436 -3.30 19.60 -16.73
N GLU A 437 -2.38 20.46 -16.26
CA GLU A 437 -0.98 20.07 -16.04
C GLU A 437 -0.85 19.09 -14.86
N GLY A 438 -1.67 19.24 -13.81
CA GLY A 438 -1.74 18.27 -12.70
C GLY A 438 -2.29 16.92 -13.17
N PHE A 439 -3.34 16.93 -14.00
CA PHE A 439 -3.88 15.71 -14.60
C PHE A 439 -2.86 15.02 -15.52
N ALA A 440 -2.06 15.78 -16.25
CA ALA A 440 -0.97 15.23 -17.05
C ALA A 440 0.04 14.44 -16.21
N LEU A 441 0.34 14.88 -14.98
CA LEU A 441 1.20 14.10 -14.06
C LEU A 441 0.54 12.79 -13.62
N GLU A 442 -0.78 12.78 -13.36
CA GLU A 442 -1.51 11.54 -13.05
C GLU A 442 -1.46 10.55 -14.23
N CYS A 443 -1.71 11.05 -15.46
CA CYS A 443 -1.63 10.23 -16.67
C CYS A 443 -0.22 9.66 -16.90
N ARG A 444 0.82 10.47 -16.71
CA ARG A 444 2.22 10.00 -16.79
C ARG A 444 2.52 8.91 -15.78
N ALA A 445 2.01 9.02 -14.55
CA ALA A 445 2.17 7.99 -13.53
C ALA A 445 1.47 6.67 -13.92
N LEU A 446 0.23 6.74 -14.41
CA LEU A 446 -0.52 5.57 -14.85
C LEU A 446 0.11 4.91 -16.08
N ARG A 447 0.62 5.69 -17.03
CA ARG A 447 1.39 5.19 -18.18
C ARG A 447 2.66 4.46 -17.72
N ARG A 448 3.42 5.06 -16.79
CA ARG A 448 4.61 4.42 -16.23
C ARG A 448 4.29 3.06 -15.62
N VAL A 449 3.22 2.96 -14.83
CA VAL A 449 2.79 1.69 -14.23
C VAL A 449 2.48 0.63 -15.29
N ARG A 450 1.76 1.01 -16.35
CA ARG A 450 1.33 0.06 -17.37
C ARG A 450 2.44 -0.30 -18.35
N ASP A 451 3.11 0.70 -18.91
CA ASP A 451 4.00 0.52 -20.05
C ASP A 451 5.44 0.27 -19.62
N GLU A 452 5.91 0.95 -18.57
CA GLU A 452 7.29 0.82 -18.11
C GLU A 452 7.44 -0.30 -17.06
N MET A 453 6.52 -0.39 -16.06
CA MET A 453 6.56 -1.45 -15.04
C MET A 453 5.86 -2.74 -15.49
N GLY A 454 5.08 -2.71 -16.57
CA GLY A 454 4.42 -3.89 -17.15
C GLY A 454 3.14 -4.33 -16.44
N LEU A 455 2.56 -3.50 -15.56
CA LEU A 455 1.35 -3.82 -14.81
C LEU A 455 0.09 -3.47 -15.64
N THR A 456 -0.12 -4.20 -16.73
CA THR A 456 -1.20 -3.97 -17.71
C THR A 456 -2.60 -4.29 -17.19
N ASN A 457 -2.72 -4.88 -16.01
CA ASN A 457 -3.99 -5.16 -15.33
C ASN A 457 -4.68 -3.90 -14.76
N VAL A 458 -4.03 -2.74 -14.80
CA VAL A 458 -4.62 -1.45 -14.40
C VAL A 458 -5.64 -0.99 -15.42
N ILE A 459 -6.86 -0.72 -14.95
CA ILE A 459 -7.97 -0.07 -15.68
C ILE A 459 -8.11 1.34 -15.10
N VAL A 460 -8.17 2.36 -15.95
CA VAL A 460 -8.37 3.75 -15.50
C VAL A 460 -9.85 4.04 -15.39
N MET A 461 -10.28 4.70 -14.31
CA MET A 461 -11.68 5.09 -14.13
C MET A 461 -11.81 6.59 -13.91
N ILE A 462 -12.69 7.21 -14.69
CA ILE A 462 -12.94 8.66 -14.66
C ILE A 462 -14.11 8.96 -13.71
N PRO A 463 -13.90 9.71 -12.61
CA PRO A 463 -14.97 10.12 -11.69
C PRO A 463 -15.70 11.35 -12.21
N PHE A 464 -16.92 11.52 -11.72
CA PHE A 464 -17.75 12.72 -11.82
C PHE A 464 -17.79 13.35 -13.24
N CYS A 465 -17.99 12.50 -14.24
CA CYS A 465 -18.09 12.90 -15.64
C CYS A 465 -19.55 13.22 -15.97
N ARG A 466 -19.88 14.50 -16.14
CA ARG A 466 -21.26 14.98 -16.24
C ARG A 466 -21.87 14.84 -17.63
N THR A 467 -21.05 15.02 -18.65
CA THR A 467 -21.50 15.03 -20.04
C THR A 467 -20.57 14.23 -20.94
N THR A 468 -21.07 13.85 -22.10
CA THR A 468 -20.25 13.17 -23.13
C THR A 468 -19.14 14.03 -23.67
N GLU A 469 -19.32 15.36 -23.70
CA GLU A 469 -18.26 16.31 -24.09
C GLU A 469 -17.13 16.37 -23.05
N GLU A 470 -17.46 16.29 -21.74
CA GLU A 470 -16.44 16.13 -20.70
C GLU A 470 -15.66 14.83 -20.91
N ALA A 471 -16.36 13.73 -21.23
CA ALA A 471 -15.73 12.44 -21.52
C ALA A 471 -14.73 12.55 -22.67
N ASP A 472 -15.16 13.14 -23.80
CA ASP A 472 -14.30 13.32 -24.97
C ASP A 472 -13.04 14.16 -24.62
N ARG A 473 -13.19 15.29 -23.92
CA ARG A 473 -12.06 16.14 -23.51
C ARG A 473 -11.08 15.43 -22.56
N VAL A 474 -11.60 14.62 -21.64
CA VAL A 474 -10.74 13.85 -20.70
C VAL A 474 -9.97 12.77 -21.45
N LEU A 475 -10.63 12.04 -22.35
CA LEU A 475 -9.98 11.01 -23.17
C LEU A 475 -8.91 11.62 -24.09
N ASP A 476 -9.17 12.79 -24.67
CA ASP A 476 -8.18 13.54 -25.45
C ASP A 476 -6.96 13.93 -24.58
N GLY A 477 -7.21 14.46 -23.38
CA GLY A 477 -6.14 14.80 -22.43
C GLY A 477 -5.31 13.59 -21.98
N MET A 478 -5.93 12.41 -21.82
CA MET A 478 -5.23 11.16 -21.56
C MET A 478 -4.36 10.76 -22.77
N ALA A 479 -4.92 10.84 -23.97
CA ALA A 479 -4.24 10.51 -25.22
C ALA A 479 -3.02 11.41 -25.47
N GLU A 480 -3.11 12.72 -25.17
CA GLU A 480 -1.99 13.66 -25.21
C GLU A 480 -0.81 13.22 -24.32
N GLN A 481 -1.07 12.47 -23.26
CA GLN A 481 -0.05 11.90 -22.36
C GLN A 481 0.35 10.46 -22.72
N GLY A 482 -0.13 9.93 -23.85
CA GLY A 482 0.17 8.58 -24.34
C GLY A 482 -0.67 7.46 -23.68
N LEU A 483 -1.79 7.79 -23.05
CA LEU A 483 -2.77 6.83 -22.57
C LEU A 483 -3.96 6.76 -23.54
N HIS A 484 -3.81 5.98 -24.62
CA HIS A 484 -4.85 5.81 -25.62
C HIS A 484 -5.74 4.61 -25.26
N ARG A 485 -7.06 4.85 -25.13
CA ARG A 485 -8.03 3.78 -24.89
C ARG A 485 -7.91 2.69 -25.96
N GLY A 486 -7.83 1.42 -25.53
CA GLY A 486 -7.67 0.25 -26.38
C GLY A 486 -6.23 -0.08 -26.74
N GLU A 487 -5.31 0.88 -26.70
CA GLU A 487 -3.89 0.64 -26.97
C GLU A 487 -3.23 -0.14 -25.82
N HIS A 488 -2.41 -1.14 -26.12
CA HIS A 488 -1.82 -2.07 -25.15
C HIS A 488 -2.87 -2.67 -24.17
N GLY A 489 -4.13 -2.82 -24.62
CA GLY A 489 -5.22 -3.34 -23.81
C GLY A 489 -5.72 -2.40 -22.71
N LEU A 490 -5.40 -1.10 -22.78
CA LEU A 490 -5.91 -0.11 -21.84
C LEU A 490 -7.44 -0.02 -21.92
N LYS A 491 -8.11 -0.30 -20.81
CA LYS A 491 -9.53 -0.04 -20.62
C LYS A 491 -9.72 1.23 -19.81
N VAL A 492 -10.73 2.01 -20.19
CA VAL A 492 -11.14 3.21 -19.46
C VAL A 492 -12.60 3.05 -19.05
N TYR A 493 -12.86 3.12 -17.75
CA TYR A 493 -14.20 3.07 -17.16
C TYR A 493 -14.67 4.46 -16.78
N VAL A 494 -15.97 4.62 -16.64
CA VAL A 494 -16.58 5.81 -16.03
C VAL A 494 -17.24 5.43 -14.71
N MET A 495 -17.11 6.27 -13.69
CA MET A 495 -17.89 6.15 -12.47
C MET A 495 -19.28 6.70 -12.74
N ALA A 496 -20.28 5.81 -12.72
CA ALA A 496 -21.68 6.17 -12.90
C ALA A 496 -22.25 6.60 -11.55
N GLU A 497 -22.19 7.88 -11.31
CA GLU A 497 -22.54 8.49 -10.02
C GLU A 497 -23.36 9.76 -10.17
N ILE A 498 -23.71 10.11 -11.41
CA ILE A 498 -24.52 11.27 -11.78
C ILE A 498 -25.74 10.78 -12.58
N PRO A 499 -26.96 11.27 -12.36
CA PRO A 499 -28.14 10.84 -13.12
C PRO A 499 -27.98 10.92 -14.64
N SER A 500 -27.17 11.86 -15.17
CA SER A 500 -26.88 11.95 -16.61
C SER A 500 -26.18 10.70 -17.15
N ASN A 501 -25.34 10.02 -16.33
CA ASN A 501 -24.68 8.78 -16.74
C ASN A 501 -25.69 7.64 -16.96
N ILE A 502 -26.82 7.69 -16.26
CA ILE A 502 -27.91 6.71 -16.39
C ILE A 502 -28.78 7.04 -17.63
N ILE A 503 -29.10 8.34 -17.78
CA ILE A 503 -29.97 8.83 -18.88
C ILE A 503 -29.28 8.67 -20.24
N LEU A 504 -27.96 8.84 -20.31
CA LEU A 504 -27.15 8.77 -21.52
C LEU A 504 -26.21 7.54 -21.50
N ALA A 505 -26.67 6.42 -20.92
CA ALA A 505 -25.81 5.26 -20.70
C ALA A 505 -25.19 4.71 -22.00
N GLU A 506 -25.95 4.70 -23.11
CA GLU A 506 -25.47 4.24 -24.41
C GLU A 506 -24.40 5.18 -24.99
N ASP A 507 -24.60 6.51 -24.86
CA ASP A 507 -23.64 7.50 -25.31
C ASP A 507 -22.32 7.43 -24.54
N PHE A 508 -22.39 7.17 -23.21
CA PHE A 508 -21.22 6.90 -22.40
C PHE A 508 -20.56 5.55 -22.75
N ALA A 509 -21.35 4.52 -23.09
CA ALA A 509 -20.85 3.20 -23.49
C ALA A 509 -20.03 3.21 -24.78
N GLU A 510 -20.26 4.18 -25.69
CA GLU A 510 -19.41 4.39 -26.87
C GLU A 510 -17.99 4.87 -26.48
N ARG A 511 -17.88 5.65 -25.41
CA ARG A 511 -16.65 6.30 -24.95
C ARG A 511 -15.87 5.49 -23.93
N PHE A 512 -16.55 4.67 -23.14
CA PHE A 512 -15.97 3.89 -22.04
C PHE A 512 -16.13 2.39 -22.24
N ASP A 513 -15.22 1.61 -21.63
CA ASP A 513 -15.20 0.16 -21.71
C ASP A 513 -15.99 -0.53 -20.59
N GLY A 514 -16.53 0.23 -19.66
CA GLY A 514 -17.35 -0.25 -18.56
C GLY A 514 -17.76 0.87 -17.61
N PHE A 515 -18.63 0.50 -16.68
CA PHE A 515 -19.19 1.39 -15.67
C PHE A 515 -18.89 0.85 -14.27
N SER A 516 -18.68 1.76 -13.33
CA SER A 516 -18.66 1.43 -11.90
C SER A 516 -19.63 2.37 -11.18
N ILE A 517 -20.63 1.81 -10.52
CA ILE A 517 -21.63 2.60 -9.81
C ILE A 517 -21.01 3.17 -8.53
N GLY A 518 -20.97 4.49 -8.44
CA GLY A 518 -20.68 5.24 -7.22
C GLY A 518 -21.95 5.54 -6.46
N SER A 519 -22.46 4.57 -5.68
CA SER A 519 -23.80 4.62 -5.09
C SER A 519 -24.03 5.82 -4.19
N ASN A 520 -23.01 6.27 -3.46
CA ASN A 520 -23.12 7.44 -2.56
C ASN A 520 -23.46 8.74 -3.32
N ASP A 521 -22.65 9.10 -4.33
CA ASP A 521 -22.90 10.31 -5.12
C ASP A 521 -24.16 10.14 -5.99
N LEU A 522 -24.43 8.94 -6.52
CA LEU A 522 -25.67 8.66 -7.27
C LEU A 522 -26.91 8.88 -6.40
N THR A 523 -26.90 8.39 -5.17
CA THR A 523 -28.01 8.58 -4.21
C THR A 523 -28.18 10.05 -3.87
N GLN A 524 -27.08 10.72 -3.51
CA GLN A 524 -27.06 12.16 -3.20
C GLN A 524 -27.69 12.98 -4.34
N LEU A 525 -27.29 12.75 -5.57
CA LEU A 525 -27.72 13.53 -6.73
C LEU A 525 -29.10 13.14 -7.23
N THR A 526 -29.51 11.87 -7.06
CA THR A 526 -30.86 11.41 -7.43
C THR A 526 -31.92 11.96 -6.47
N LEU A 527 -31.63 11.97 -5.15
CA LEU A 527 -32.55 12.43 -4.13
C LEU A 527 -32.39 13.92 -3.80
N GLY A 528 -31.31 14.57 -4.26
CA GLY A 528 -31.01 15.96 -3.94
C GLY A 528 -30.67 16.18 -2.48
N VAL A 529 -30.01 15.22 -1.83
CA VAL A 529 -29.67 15.20 -0.41
C VAL A 529 -28.16 15.25 -0.23
N ASP A 530 -27.67 16.10 0.66
CA ASP A 530 -26.27 16.06 1.07
C ASP A 530 -26.04 14.88 2.02
N ARG A 531 -25.16 13.94 1.63
CA ARG A 531 -24.84 12.73 2.42
C ARG A 531 -24.19 13.01 3.77
N ASP A 532 -23.56 14.19 3.90
CA ASP A 532 -22.88 14.62 5.13
C ASP A 532 -23.84 15.42 6.07
N SER A 533 -25.13 15.57 5.68
CA SER A 533 -26.13 16.27 6.47
C SER A 533 -26.76 15.37 7.54
N GLU A 534 -26.45 15.61 8.80
CA GLU A 534 -27.09 14.92 9.93
C GLU A 534 -28.62 15.09 9.93
N LEU A 535 -29.11 16.25 9.48
CA LEU A 535 -30.55 16.56 9.45
C LEU A 535 -31.31 15.76 8.38
N LEU A 536 -30.64 15.27 7.37
CA LEU A 536 -31.23 14.57 6.24
C LEU A 536 -30.77 13.10 6.16
N ALA A 537 -30.10 12.58 7.20
CA ALA A 537 -29.57 11.23 7.22
C ALA A 537 -30.65 10.17 6.94
N ASP A 538 -31.87 10.36 7.44
CA ASP A 538 -33.01 9.46 7.19
C ASP A 538 -33.51 9.49 5.74
N VAL A 539 -33.19 10.53 4.97
CA VAL A 539 -33.58 10.65 3.55
C VAL A 539 -32.52 10.07 2.62
N PHE A 540 -31.27 9.97 3.10
CA PHE A 540 -30.17 9.39 2.34
C PHE A 540 -30.26 7.86 2.39
N ASP A 541 -30.97 7.26 1.43
CA ASP A 541 -31.14 5.81 1.34
C ASP A 541 -30.79 5.28 -0.06
N GLU A 542 -29.73 4.49 -0.14
CA GLU A 542 -29.29 3.83 -1.39
C GLU A 542 -30.29 2.78 -1.91
N THR A 543 -31.27 2.37 -1.07
CA THR A 543 -32.33 1.44 -1.44
C THR A 543 -33.61 2.14 -1.93
N ASP A 544 -33.63 3.48 -1.90
CA ASP A 544 -34.79 4.24 -2.40
C ASP A 544 -35.19 3.77 -3.82
N PRO A 545 -36.51 3.67 -4.09
CA PRO A 545 -37.00 3.22 -5.38
C PRO A 545 -36.44 3.99 -6.58
N ALA A 546 -36.14 5.30 -6.46
CA ALA A 546 -35.56 6.09 -7.54
C ALA A 546 -34.11 5.66 -7.82
N VAL A 547 -33.31 5.45 -6.76
CA VAL A 547 -31.93 4.95 -6.87
C VAL A 547 -31.91 3.53 -7.42
N ALA A 548 -32.72 2.63 -6.86
CA ALA A 548 -32.82 1.25 -7.32
C ALA A 548 -33.24 1.13 -8.79
N ARG A 549 -34.17 1.98 -9.26
CA ARG A 549 -34.56 2.05 -10.68
C ARG A 549 -33.40 2.56 -11.56
N SER A 550 -32.64 3.55 -11.09
CA SER A 550 -31.47 4.06 -11.79
C SER A 550 -30.41 2.98 -11.97
N VAL A 551 -30.11 2.23 -10.91
CA VAL A 551 -29.17 1.09 -10.94
C VAL A 551 -29.63 0.02 -11.96
N ARG A 552 -30.90 -0.43 -11.90
CA ARG A 552 -31.44 -1.39 -12.88
C ARG A 552 -31.37 -0.90 -14.31
N SER A 553 -31.74 0.37 -14.54
CA SER A 553 -31.71 0.99 -15.85
C SER A 553 -30.29 1.03 -16.43
N LEU A 554 -29.30 1.41 -15.60
CA LEU A 554 -27.90 1.45 -16.04
C LEU A 554 -27.41 0.06 -16.45
N ILE A 555 -27.62 -0.96 -15.56
CA ILE A 555 -27.16 -2.33 -15.84
C ILE A 555 -27.74 -2.84 -17.16
N ALA A 556 -29.06 -2.72 -17.35
CA ALA A 556 -29.73 -3.19 -18.56
C ALA A 556 -29.22 -2.49 -19.83
N ARG A 557 -29.04 -1.16 -19.79
CA ARG A 557 -28.61 -0.35 -20.95
C ARG A 557 -27.13 -0.56 -21.26
N ALA A 558 -26.27 -0.62 -20.24
CA ALA A 558 -24.85 -0.90 -20.41
C ALA A 558 -24.63 -2.30 -21.01
N HIS A 559 -25.36 -3.32 -20.52
CA HIS A 559 -25.30 -4.67 -21.07
C HIS A 559 -25.79 -4.73 -22.53
N SER A 560 -26.85 -3.97 -22.85
CA SER A 560 -27.31 -3.87 -24.24
C SER A 560 -26.25 -3.26 -25.17
N ALA A 561 -25.38 -2.40 -24.62
CA ALA A 561 -24.22 -1.85 -25.31
C ALA A 561 -22.94 -2.70 -25.19
N GLY A 562 -23.02 -3.89 -24.59
CA GLY A 562 -21.89 -4.81 -24.40
C GLY A 562 -20.85 -4.33 -23.38
N ARG A 563 -21.26 -3.52 -22.40
CA ARG A 563 -20.36 -2.99 -21.36
C ARG A 563 -20.66 -3.59 -19.99
N PRO A 564 -19.62 -4.02 -19.24
CA PRO A 564 -19.78 -4.51 -17.88
C PRO A 564 -20.09 -3.36 -16.91
N VAL A 565 -20.80 -3.71 -15.83
CA VAL A 565 -21.16 -2.80 -14.75
C VAL A 565 -20.73 -3.37 -13.40
N GLY A 566 -19.92 -2.63 -12.67
CA GLY A 566 -19.59 -2.92 -11.27
C GLY A 566 -20.23 -1.93 -10.31
N LEU A 567 -20.14 -2.22 -9.02
CA LEU A 567 -20.48 -1.30 -7.93
C LEU A 567 -19.33 -1.26 -6.93
N CYS A 568 -18.97 -0.06 -6.46
CA CYS A 568 -17.88 0.14 -5.51
C CYS A 568 -18.31 0.92 -4.24
N GLY A 569 -19.62 1.01 -3.98
CA GLY A 569 -20.17 1.61 -2.77
C GLY A 569 -19.98 0.74 -1.52
N GLN A 570 -20.25 1.32 -0.34
CA GLN A 570 -20.08 0.62 0.94
C GLN A 570 -21.26 -0.32 1.27
N ARG A 571 -22.46 0.00 0.80
CA ARG A 571 -23.70 -0.68 1.18
C ARG A 571 -23.67 -2.20 1.08
N PRO A 572 -23.08 -2.84 0.04
CA PRO A 572 -23.01 -4.31 -0.03
C PRO A 572 -22.26 -4.96 1.13
N SER A 573 -21.34 -4.22 1.78
CA SER A 573 -20.61 -4.70 2.95
C SER A 573 -21.49 -4.79 4.19
N ASP A 574 -22.52 -3.94 4.28
CA ASP A 574 -23.33 -3.74 5.47
C ASP A 574 -24.74 -4.35 5.31
N ASP A 575 -25.23 -4.52 4.06
CA ASP A 575 -26.61 -4.94 3.77
C ASP A 575 -26.67 -6.12 2.78
N PRO A 576 -26.91 -7.34 3.28
CA PRO A 576 -27.08 -8.53 2.43
C PRO A 576 -28.22 -8.43 1.42
N SER A 577 -29.31 -7.71 1.76
CA SER A 577 -30.47 -7.58 0.87
C SER A 577 -30.15 -6.72 -0.34
N PHE A 578 -29.30 -5.71 -0.16
CA PHE A 578 -28.80 -4.91 -1.26
C PHE A 578 -27.86 -5.70 -2.17
N THR A 579 -27.03 -6.59 -1.60
CA THR A 579 -26.21 -7.53 -2.37
C THR A 579 -27.09 -8.46 -3.21
N GLU A 580 -28.15 -9.05 -2.64
CA GLU A 580 -29.11 -9.88 -3.37
C GLU A 580 -29.80 -9.10 -4.50
N PHE A 581 -30.22 -7.86 -4.24
CA PHE A 581 -30.79 -6.98 -5.27
C PHE A 581 -29.85 -6.78 -6.46
N LEU A 582 -28.58 -6.51 -6.21
CA LEU A 582 -27.57 -6.31 -7.25
C LEU A 582 -27.36 -7.57 -8.09
N VAL A 583 -27.20 -8.73 -7.45
CA VAL A 583 -27.01 -10.03 -8.12
C VAL A 583 -28.21 -10.37 -8.98
N ARG A 584 -29.44 -10.23 -8.47
CA ARG A 584 -30.69 -10.46 -9.23
C ARG A 584 -30.86 -9.48 -10.39
N THR A 585 -30.28 -8.28 -10.29
CA THR A 585 -30.30 -7.31 -11.38
C THR A 585 -29.25 -7.61 -12.45
N GLY A 586 -28.34 -8.55 -12.21
CA GLY A 586 -27.33 -9.01 -13.16
C GLY A 586 -26.04 -8.19 -13.14
N ILE A 587 -25.65 -7.61 -12.01
CA ILE A 587 -24.39 -6.89 -11.88
C ILE A 587 -23.18 -7.79 -12.14
N ASP A 588 -22.13 -7.27 -12.79
CA ASP A 588 -20.93 -8.06 -13.14
C ASP A 588 -19.92 -8.14 -12.00
N SER A 589 -19.83 -7.10 -11.17
CA SER A 589 -18.91 -7.11 -10.02
C SER A 589 -19.41 -6.24 -8.86
N ILE A 590 -19.08 -6.68 -7.65
CA ILE A 590 -19.34 -5.96 -6.40
C ILE A 590 -18.02 -5.80 -5.69
N SER A 591 -17.64 -4.55 -5.38
CA SER A 591 -16.39 -4.25 -4.69
C SER A 591 -16.65 -3.84 -3.26
N VAL A 592 -15.95 -4.48 -2.33
CA VAL A 592 -16.17 -4.35 -0.90
C VAL A 592 -14.87 -4.07 -0.14
N ALA A 593 -14.98 -3.61 1.08
CA ALA A 593 -13.85 -3.54 1.99
C ALA A 593 -13.28 -4.96 2.23
N PRO A 594 -11.97 -5.12 2.38
CA PRO A 594 -11.35 -6.44 2.61
C PRO A 594 -11.96 -7.20 3.78
N ASP A 595 -12.41 -6.48 4.79
CA ASP A 595 -13.01 -7.01 6.01
C ASP A 595 -14.34 -7.72 5.77
N SER A 596 -15.12 -7.22 4.83
CA SER A 596 -16.45 -7.75 4.49
C SER A 596 -16.40 -8.78 3.36
N PHE A 597 -15.21 -9.02 2.78
CA PHE A 597 -15.06 -9.85 1.59
C PHE A 597 -15.67 -11.26 1.75
N ALA A 598 -15.31 -11.95 2.84
CA ALA A 598 -15.74 -13.33 3.04
C ALA A 598 -17.27 -13.43 3.20
N SER A 599 -17.88 -12.54 3.98
CA SER A 599 -19.34 -12.51 4.18
C SER A 599 -20.08 -12.16 2.89
N VAL A 600 -19.61 -11.15 2.17
CA VAL A 600 -20.25 -10.75 0.89
C VAL A 600 -20.10 -11.84 -0.17
N LYS A 601 -18.97 -12.55 -0.24
CA LYS A 601 -18.78 -13.68 -1.15
C LYS A 601 -19.82 -14.78 -0.88
N GLN A 602 -20.15 -15.07 0.39
CA GLN A 602 -21.20 -16.01 0.77
C GLN A 602 -22.60 -15.49 0.41
N HIS A 603 -22.90 -14.20 0.62
CA HIS A 603 -24.17 -13.60 0.25
C HIS A 603 -24.41 -13.62 -1.27
N VAL A 604 -23.38 -13.31 -2.05
CA VAL A 604 -23.43 -13.40 -3.53
C VAL A 604 -23.75 -14.83 -3.97
N TYR A 605 -23.08 -15.83 -3.40
CA TYR A 605 -23.32 -17.24 -3.72
C TYR A 605 -24.75 -17.67 -3.36
N ALA A 606 -25.26 -17.27 -2.21
CA ALA A 606 -26.64 -17.57 -1.81
C ALA A 606 -27.65 -16.92 -2.76
N ALA A 607 -27.44 -15.64 -3.12
CA ALA A 607 -28.31 -14.92 -4.07
C ALA A 607 -28.33 -15.59 -5.46
N GLU A 608 -27.17 -16.03 -5.96
CA GLU A 608 -27.07 -16.77 -7.24
C GLU A 608 -27.76 -18.13 -7.19
N SER A 609 -27.73 -18.81 -6.05
CA SER A 609 -28.35 -20.11 -5.85
C SER A 609 -29.88 -19.99 -5.84
N HIS A 610 -30.44 -18.97 -5.18
CA HIS A 610 -31.86 -18.66 -5.18
C HIS A 610 -32.36 -18.29 -6.59
N ALA A 611 -31.61 -17.48 -7.34
CA ALA A 611 -31.99 -17.09 -8.70
C ALA A 611 -32.04 -18.28 -9.69
N ASN A 612 -31.27 -19.34 -9.45
CA ASN A 612 -31.33 -20.58 -10.25
C ASN A 612 -32.46 -21.51 -9.83
N GLY A 613 -32.98 -21.38 -8.60
CA GLY A 613 -34.12 -22.22 -8.10
C GLY A 613 -35.48 -21.69 -8.51
N ASP A 614 -35.64 -20.39 -8.77
CA ASP A 614 -36.91 -19.77 -9.19
C ASP A 614 -37.20 -19.92 -10.70
N GLY A 615 -36.29 -20.54 -11.47
CA GLY A 615 -36.40 -20.76 -12.92
C GLY A 615 -36.57 -22.21 -13.36
N ALA A 616 -36.82 -23.14 -12.41
CA ALA A 616 -37.03 -24.58 -12.69
C ALA A 616 -38.49 -25.00 -12.55
#